data_917a9cf30973cef8dbb5311e7d501989
#
_entry.id   917a9cf30973cef8dbb5311e7d501989
#
_cell.length_a   1.000
_cell.length_b   1.000
_cell.length_c   1.000
_cell.angle_alpha   90.00
_cell.angle_beta   90.00
_cell.angle_gamma   90.00
#
_symmetry.space_group_name_H-M   'P 1'
#
loop_
_entity.id
_entity.type
_entity.pdbx_description
1 polymer ?
#
loop_
_entity_poly.entity_id
_entity_poly.type
_entity_poly.pdbx_seq_one_letter_code
_entity_poly.pdbx_strand_id
1 'polypeptide(L)'
;MKVSTKLYLGTVLQFLVALSLVAVFLYMLQKQEHDSIVINLAGRQRMLSQKMTKEILLFSQGIFPAEKVLDTISMFDQTLNALTYGGKAPLDLAQMTFTTLPAPESRIVVTQLKTVESKWSLFSKIAKKYLKDAKASSLAFLKSNNLLLLQEMDKAVFLLDEDAAGKVASLRKVLLGGSAVLSLLFIFTLLITKRAETEQKQMLLAEQAQAK
;
A
#
# COMPACT_ATOMS: atom_id res chain seq x y z
N MET A 1 33.77 -9.64 -33.69
CA MET A 1 32.36 -9.19 -33.76
C MET A 1 32.36 -7.84 -34.45
N LYS A 2 31.61 -7.65 -35.55
CA LYS A 2 31.55 -6.40 -36.30
C LYS A 2 31.02 -5.26 -35.40
N VAL A 3 31.46 -4.03 -35.59
CA VAL A 3 31.06 -2.84 -34.82
C VAL A 3 29.52 -2.70 -34.80
N SER A 4 28.87 -2.91 -35.96
CA SER A 4 27.42 -2.90 -36.11
C SER A 4 26.70 -3.88 -35.18
N THR A 5 27.27 -5.07 -34.98
CA THR A 5 26.68 -6.07 -34.08
C THR A 5 26.76 -5.64 -32.59
N LYS A 6 27.85 -4.99 -32.18
CA LYS A 6 28.01 -4.46 -30.81
C LYS A 6 27.04 -3.30 -30.53
N LEU A 7 26.85 -2.42 -31.50
CA LEU A 7 25.90 -1.31 -31.43
C LEU A 7 24.46 -1.82 -31.33
N TYR A 8 24.08 -2.76 -32.21
CA TYR A 8 22.75 -3.37 -32.17
C TYR A 8 22.47 -4.04 -30.82
N LEU A 9 23.42 -4.85 -30.30
CA LEU A 9 23.29 -5.51 -29.01
C LEU A 9 23.18 -4.50 -27.87
N GLY A 10 23.97 -3.42 -27.90
CA GLY A 10 23.90 -2.34 -26.91
C GLY A 10 22.54 -1.64 -26.88
N THR A 11 22.01 -1.31 -28.07
CA THR A 11 20.69 -0.66 -28.19
C THR A 11 19.56 -1.57 -27.73
N VAL A 12 19.60 -2.86 -28.09
CA VAL A 12 18.61 -3.86 -27.63
C VAL A 12 18.65 -3.99 -26.11
N LEU A 13 19.85 -4.06 -25.51
CA LEU A 13 20.01 -4.15 -24.07
C LEU A 13 19.44 -2.92 -23.36
N GLN A 14 19.70 -1.71 -23.85
CA GLN A 14 19.13 -0.46 -23.33
C GLN A 14 17.62 -0.47 -23.38
N PHE A 15 17.03 -0.90 -24.49
CA PHE A 15 15.59 -1.00 -24.64
C PHE A 15 14.99 -1.97 -23.65
N LEU A 16 15.60 -3.14 -23.44
CA LEU A 16 15.14 -4.14 -22.46
C LEU A 16 15.20 -3.60 -21.02
N VAL A 17 16.29 -2.91 -20.66
CA VAL A 17 16.42 -2.27 -19.33
C VAL A 17 15.36 -1.18 -19.15
N ALA A 18 15.15 -0.32 -20.14
CA ALA A 18 14.11 0.71 -20.08
C ALA A 18 12.71 0.11 -19.92
N LEU A 19 12.40 -0.93 -20.70
CA LEU A 19 11.11 -1.63 -20.62
C LEU A 19 10.90 -2.27 -19.24
N SER A 20 11.95 -2.90 -18.67
CA SER A 20 11.86 -3.49 -17.34
C SER A 20 11.64 -2.45 -16.24
N LEU A 21 12.25 -1.26 -16.32
CA LEU A 21 12.02 -0.17 -15.39
C LEU A 21 10.58 0.35 -15.47
N VAL A 22 10.03 0.48 -16.69
CA VAL A 22 8.62 0.86 -16.86
C VAL A 22 7.68 -0.20 -16.25
N ALA A 23 7.94 -1.48 -16.48
CA ALA A 23 7.13 -2.56 -15.93
C ALA A 23 7.17 -2.57 -14.39
N VAL A 24 8.34 -2.39 -13.78
CA VAL A 24 8.50 -2.26 -12.32
C VAL A 24 7.74 -1.04 -11.81
N PHE A 25 7.84 0.10 -12.48
CA PHE A 25 7.13 1.32 -12.11
C PHE A 25 5.60 1.13 -12.12
N LEU A 26 5.04 0.56 -13.20
CA LEU A 26 3.60 0.29 -13.31
C LEU A 26 3.11 -0.70 -12.24
N TYR A 27 3.85 -1.78 -12.01
CA TYR A 27 3.53 -2.72 -10.94
C TYR A 27 3.45 -2.05 -9.57
N MET A 28 4.38 -1.15 -9.27
CA MET A 28 4.43 -0.50 -7.97
C MET A 28 3.40 0.62 -7.83
N LEU A 29 3.00 1.30 -8.90
CA LEU A 29 1.86 2.23 -8.87
C LEU A 29 0.57 1.51 -8.46
N GLN A 30 0.33 0.33 -9.02
CA GLN A 30 -0.83 -0.48 -8.66
C GLN A 30 -0.79 -0.92 -7.19
N LYS A 31 0.40 -1.30 -6.68
CA LYS A 31 0.55 -1.67 -5.26
C LYS A 31 0.32 -0.46 -4.34
N GLN A 32 0.76 0.73 -4.71
CA GLN A 32 0.56 1.97 -3.95
C GLN A 32 -0.91 2.37 -3.85
N GLU A 33 -1.69 2.17 -4.91
CA GLU A 33 -3.13 2.39 -4.89
C GLU A 33 -3.82 1.49 -3.84
N HIS A 34 -3.45 0.22 -3.76
CA HIS A 34 -3.95 -0.71 -2.75
C HIS A 34 -3.57 -0.30 -1.33
N ASP A 35 -2.31 0.12 -1.10
CA ASP A 35 -1.87 0.58 0.22
C ASP A 35 -2.66 1.82 0.68
N SER A 36 -2.98 2.75 -0.22
CA SER A 36 -3.82 3.92 0.07
C SER A 36 -5.23 3.53 0.51
N ILE A 37 -5.86 2.55 -0.15
CA ILE A 37 -7.18 2.03 0.25
C ILE A 37 -7.10 1.39 1.63
N VAL A 38 -6.08 0.58 1.90
CA VAL A 38 -5.87 -0.08 3.20
C VAL A 38 -5.74 0.95 4.33
N ILE A 39 -4.90 1.99 4.16
CA ILE A 39 -4.69 3.05 5.14
C ILE A 39 -5.99 3.82 5.39
N ASN A 40 -6.74 4.15 4.34
CA ASN A 40 -8.01 4.86 4.45
C ASN A 40 -9.05 4.03 5.22
N LEU A 41 -9.16 2.73 4.93
CA LEU A 41 -10.07 1.83 5.64
C LEU A 41 -9.65 1.64 7.11
N ALA A 42 -8.36 1.54 7.40
CA ALA A 42 -7.85 1.50 8.76
C ALA A 42 -8.12 2.82 9.50
N GLY A 43 -7.94 3.96 8.84
CA GLY A 43 -8.33 5.28 9.38
C GLY A 43 -9.82 5.37 9.72
N ARG A 44 -10.68 4.80 8.88
CA ARG A 44 -12.11 4.73 9.13
C ARG A 44 -12.46 3.88 10.37
N GLN A 45 -11.68 2.85 10.70
CA GLN A 45 -11.90 2.07 11.91
C GLN A 45 -11.75 2.92 13.18
N ARG A 46 -10.85 3.89 13.20
CA ARG A 46 -10.75 4.87 14.31
C ARG A 46 -12.07 5.64 14.47
N MET A 47 -12.61 6.13 13.36
CA MET A 47 -13.89 6.85 13.35
C MET A 47 -15.05 5.92 13.79
N LEU A 48 -15.09 4.67 13.32
CA LEU A 48 -16.14 3.71 13.65
C LEU A 48 -16.14 3.35 15.14
N SER A 49 -14.96 3.24 15.78
CA SER A 49 -14.87 2.99 17.23
C SER A 49 -15.52 4.12 18.04
N GLN A 50 -15.29 5.38 17.62
CA GLN A 50 -15.87 6.55 18.26
C GLN A 50 -17.37 6.69 17.95
N LYS A 51 -17.75 6.48 16.67
CA LYS A 51 -19.16 6.47 16.23
C LYS A 51 -19.97 5.48 17.04
N MET A 52 -19.51 4.24 17.19
CA MET A 52 -20.18 3.20 17.97
C MET A 52 -20.34 3.60 19.44
N THR A 53 -19.30 4.16 20.06
CA THR A 53 -19.38 4.63 21.45
C THR A 53 -20.42 5.73 21.61
N LYS A 54 -20.45 6.70 20.69
CA LYS A 54 -21.49 7.73 20.64
C LYS A 54 -22.89 7.13 20.48
N GLU A 55 -23.06 6.16 19.58
CA GLU A 55 -24.33 5.48 19.34
C GLU A 55 -24.81 4.71 20.57
N ILE A 56 -23.91 4.02 21.28
CA ILE A 56 -24.20 3.34 22.54
C ILE A 56 -24.67 4.33 23.63
N LEU A 57 -24.04 5.51 23.70
CA LEU A 57 -24.46 6.56 24.64
C LEU A 57 -25.85 7.10 24.31
N LEU A 58 -26.13 7.32 23.03
CA LEU A 58 -27.45 7.75 22.57
C LEU A 58 -28.51 6.64 22.78
N PHE A 59 -28.15 5.37 22.58
CA PHE A 59 -29.00 4.23 22.92
C PHE A 59 -29.31 4.21 24.41
N SER A 60 -28.32 4.47 25.29
CA SER A 60 -28.55 4.51 26.75
C SER A 60 -29.54 5.60 27.20
N GLN A 61 -29.77 6.60 26.36
CA GLN A 61 -30.73 7.69 26.55
C GLN A 61 -32.06 7.44 25.84
N GLY A 62 -32.25 6.29 25.19
CA GLY A 62 -33.45 5.96 24.41
C GLY A 62 -33.59 6.73 23.08
N ILE A 63 -32.54 7.41 22.62
CA ILE A 63 -32.57 8.28 21.43
C ILE A 63 -32.19 7.52 20.16
N PHE A 64 -31.42 6.42 20.26
CA PHE A 64 -30.84 5.72 19.11
C PHE A 64 -31.19 4.23 19.11
N PRO A 65 -31.57 3.64 17.95
CA PRO A 65 -31.99 2.23 17.91
C PRO A 65 -30.79 1.27 17.97
N ALA A 66 -30.98 0.14 18.68
CA ALA A 66 -29.95 -0.90 18.84
C ALA A 66 -29.44 -1.47 17.50
N GLU A 67 -30.32 -1.60 16.49
CA GLU A 67 -29.99 -2.14 15.17
C GLU A 67 -28.90 -1.32 14.49
N LYS A 68 -28.95 0.01 14.60
CA LYS A 68 -27.94 0.89 14.01
C LYS A 68 -26.58 0.76 14.70
N VAL A 69 -26.54 0.47 15.99
CA VAL A 69 -25.31 0.15 16.71
C VAL A 69 -24.74 -1.19 16.20
N LEU A 70 -25.61 -2.20 16.00
CA LEU A 70 -25.20 -3.49 15.44
C LEU A 70 -24.67 -3.38 14.02
N ASP A 71 -25.25 -2.52 13.17
CA ASP A 71 -24.72 -2.20 11.83
C ASP A 71 -23.28 -1.66 11.92
N THR A 72 -23.03 -0.71 12.83
CA THR A 72 -21.69 -0.14 13.05
C THR A 72 -20.70 -1.20 13.57
N ILE A 73 -21.11 -2.08 14.46
CA ILE A 73 -20.31 -3.21 14.95
C ILE A 73 -19.97 -4.15 13.80
N SER A 74 -20.96 -4.53 12.98
CA SER A 74 -20.76 -5.42 11.83
C SER A 74 -19.77 -4.85 10.82
N MET A 75 -19.88 -3.55 10.53
CA MET A 75 -18.96 -2.86 9.63
C MET A 75 -17.53 -2.86 10.18
N PHE A 76 -17.34 -2.63 11.46
CA PHE A 76 -16.03 -2.71 12.10
C PHE A 76 -15.47 -4.14 12.02
N ASP A 77 -16.28 -5.16 12.38
CA ASP A 77 -15.91 -6.58 12.31
C ASP A 77 -15.42 -6.96 10.91
N GLN A 78 -16.20 -6.67 9.87
CA GLN A 78 -15.86 -7.00 8.47
C GLN A 78 -14.57 -6.32 8.02
N THR A 79 -14.44 -5.02 8.27
CA THR A 79 -13.26 -4.26 7.84
C THR A 79 -12.01 -4.69 8.60
N LEU A 80 -12.09 -4.91 9.92
CA LEU A 80 -10.94 -5.37 10.70
C LEU A 80 -10.48 -6.76 10.25
N ASN A 81 -11.41 -7.67 10.00
CA ASN A 81 -11.10 -9.00 9.46
C ASN A 81 -10.38 -8.90 8.11
N ALA A 82 -10.88 -8.07 7.20
CA ALA A 82 -10.24 -7.87 5.89
C ALA A 82 -8.86 -7.20 5.99
N LEU A 83 -8.67 -6.25 6.92
CA LEU A 83 -7.37 -5.64 7.20
C LEU A 83 -6.36 -6.64 7.78
N THR A 84 -6.82 -7.60 8.59
CA THR A 84 -5.96 -8.56 9.29
C THR A 84 -5.59 -9.77 8.44
N TYR A 85 -6.54 -10.28 7.65
CA TYR A 85 -6.40 -11.55 6.93
C TYR A 85 -6.57 -11.44 5.41
N GLY A 86 -6.85 -10.23 4.92
CA GLY A 86 -7.28 -10.03 3.54
C GLY A 86 -8.76 -10.37 3.34
N GLY A 87 -9.29 -10.03 2.17
CA GLY A 87 -10.68 -10.32 1.81
C GLY A 87 -11.53 -9.07 1.58
N LYS A 88 -12.84 -9.26 1.50
CA LYS A 88 -13.79 -8.18 1.17
C LYS A 88 -14.00 -7.23 2.36
N ALA A 89 -13.88 -5.93 2.09
CA ALA A 89 -14.17 -4.85 3.02
C ALA A 89 -15.16 -3.87 2.39
N PRO A 90 -16.12 -3.30 3.16
CA PRO A 90 -17.01 -2.26 2.65
C PRO A 90 -16.22 -0.96 2.43
N LEU A 91 -16.40 -0.34 1.25
CA LEU A 91 -15.78 0.94 0.90
C LEU A 91 -16.55 2.15 1.44
N ASP A 92 -17.84 2.00 1.67
CA ASP A 92 -18.69 3.07 2.15
C ASP A 92 -19.42 2.69 3.44
N LEU A 93 -19.99 3.69 4.13
CA LEU A 93 -20.73 3.48 5.38
C LEU A 93 -22.12 2.86 5.17
N ALA A 94 -22.63 2.84 3.95
CA ALA A 94 -23.90 2.21 3.60
C ALA A 94 -23.74 0.73 3.23
N GLN A 95 -22.49 0.23 3.16
CA GLN A 95 -22.15 -1.15 2.77
C GLN A 95 -22.66 -1.54 1.37
N MET A 96 -22.75 -0.58 0.46
CA MET A 96 -23.21 -0.81 -0.92
C MET A 96 -22.07 -1.19 -1.86
N THR A 97 -20.86 -0.68 -1.58
CA THR A 97 -19.66 -0.94 -2.37
C THR A 97 -18.60 -1.67 -1.56
N PHE A 98 -17.88 -2.58 -2.19
CA PHE A 98 -16.86 -3.40 -1.56
C PHE A 98 -15.57 -3.36 -2.36
N THR A 99 -14.46 -3.53 -1.65
CA THR A 99 -13.14 -3.80 -2.22
C THR A 99 -12.57 -5.08 -1.65
N THR A 100 -11.60 -5.68 -2.36
CA THR A 100 -10.84 -6.82 -1.84
C THR A 100 -9.47 -6.34 -1.42
N LEU A 101 -9.14 -6.51 -0.14
CA LEU A 101 -7.84 -6.17 0.41
C LEU A 101 -6.90 -7.38 0.36
N PRO A 102 -5.61 -7.18 0.04
CA PRO A 102 -4.60 -8.21 0.27
C PRO A 102 -4.37 -8.39 1.78
N ALA A 103 -3.92 -9.58 2.17
CA ALA A 103 -3.41 -9.78 3.53
C ALA A 103 -2.13 -8.95 3.74
N PRO A 104 -1.92 -8.33 4.91
CA PRO A 104 -0.71 -7.56 5.17
C PRO A 104 0.53 -8.46 5.21
N GLU A 105 1.61 -8.02 4.53
CA GLU A 105 2.89 -8.74 4.46
C GLU A 105 3.77 -8.45 5.70
N SER A 106 3.64 -7.27 6.29
CA SER A 106 4.45 -6.83 7.44
C SER A 106 4.03 -7.54 8.72
N ARG A 107 4.97 -8.31 9.32
CA ARG A 107 4.73 -9.00 10.60
C ARG A 107 4.35 -8.04 11.73
N ILE A 108 4.92 -6.82 11.74
CA ILE A 108 4.63 -5.81 12.77
C ILE A 108 3.19 -5.35 12.65
N VAL A 109 2.73 -5.05 11.42
CA VAL A 109 1.35 -4.68 11.11
C VAL A 109 0.39 -5.79 11.52
N VAL A 110 0.66 -7.04 11.13
CA VAL A 110 -0.17 -8.20 11.51
C VAL A 110 -0.29 -8.33 13.03
N THR A 111 0.82 -8.18 13.76
CA THR A 111 0.82 -8.28 15.22
C THR A 111 -0.04 -7.19 15.86
N GLN A 112 0.06 -5.96 15.35
CA GLN A 112 -0.74 -4.84 15.85
C GLN A 112 -2.23 -5.01 15.55
N LEU A 113 -2.58 -5.44 14.33
CA LEU A 113 -3.98 -5.72 13.96
C LEU A 113 -4.59 -6.83 14.81
N LYS A 114 -3.85 -7.87 15.14
CA LYS A 114 -4.27 -8.93 16.08
C LYS A 114 -4.46 -8.40 17.51
N THR A 115 -3.65 -7.42 17.92
CA THR A 115 -3.84 -6.74 19.21
C THR A 115 -5.17 -5.97 19.22
N VAL A 116 -5.47 -5.24 18.13
CA VAL A 116 -6.76 -4.57 17.94
C VAL A 116 -7.91 -5.59 17.97
N GLU A 117 -7.78 -6.69 17.23
CA GLU A 117 -8.79 -7.76 17.16
C GLU A 117 -9.13 -8.34 18.54
N SER A 118 -8.10 -8.61 19.35
CA SER A 118 -8.29 -9.12 20.72
C SER A 118 -9.06 -8.14 21.60
N LYS A 119 -8.70 -6.85 21.56
CA LYS A 119 -9.40 -5.81 22.33
C LYS A 119 -10.82 -5.56 21.80
N TRP A 120 -10.97 -5.55 20.49
CA TRP A 120 -12.25 -5.40 19.82
C TRP A 120 -13.21 -6.55 20.13
N SER A 121 -12.76 -7.79 20.13
CA SER A 121 -13.57 -8.97 20.43
C SER A 121 -14.26 -8.84 21.80
N LEU A 122 -13.53 -8.41 22.82
CA LEU A 122 -14.10 -8.17 24.15
C LEU A 122 -15.04 -6.96 24.12
N PHE A 123 -14.65 -5.86 23.49
CA PHE A 123 -15.43 -4.63 23.42
C PHE A 123 -16.78 -4.86 22.72
N SER A 124 -16.76 -5.48 21.53
CA SER A 124 -17.97 -5.76 20.75
C SER A 124 -18.90 -6.75 21.44
N LYS A 125 -18.34 -7.75 22.13
CA LYS A 125 -19.12 -8.69 22.95
C LYS A 125 -19.87 -7.97 24.08
N ILE A 126 -19.20 -7.06 24.78
CA ILE A 126 -19.83 -6.29 25.88
C ILE A 126 -20.83 -5.26 25.31
N ALA A 127 -20.55 -4.66 24.15
CA ALA A 127 -21.49 -3.77 23.47
C ALA A 127 -22.78 -4.52 23.09
N LYS A 128 -22.65 -5.67 22.41
CA LYS A 128 -23.78 -6.53 22.05
C LYS A 128 -24.59 -7.00 23.29
N LYS A 129 -23.90 -7.24 24.40
CA LYS A 129 -24.58 -7.59 25.70
C LYS A 129 -25.32 -6.39 26.24
N TYR A 130 -24.70 -5.21 26.26
CA TYR A 130 -25.34 -3.99 26.76
C TYR A 130 -26.60 -3.63 25.97
N LEU A 131 -26.62 -3.83 24.66
CA LEU A 131 -27.82 -3.60 23.85
C LEU A 131 -29.00 -4.52 24.22
N LYS A 132 -28.75 -5.66 24.92
CA LYS A 132 -29.77 -6.60 25.35
C LYS A 132 -30.22 -6.36 26.79
N ASP A 133 -29.29 -6.06 27.71
CA ASP A 133 -29.55 -6.08 29.16
C ASP A 133 -29.44 -4.68 29.82
N ALA A 134 -28.97 -3.69 29.11
CA ALA A 134 -28.77 -2.28 29.52
C ALA A 134 -28.05 -2.14 30.89
N LYS A 135 -27.16 -3.09 31.24
CA LYS A 135 -26.47 -3.07 32.54
C LYS A 135 -25.47 -1.93 32.67
N ALA A 136 -25.55 -1.17 33.74
CA ALA A 136 -24.64 -0.05 34.02
C ALA A 136 -23.14 -0.45 34.02
N SER A 137 -22.83 -1.68 34.51
CA SER A 137 -21.44 -2.19 34.45
C SER A 137 -20.89 -2.39 33.06
N SER A 138 -21.72 -2.83 32.10
CA SER A 138 -21.33 -2.95 30.68
C SER A 138 -21.09 -1.58 30.08
N LEU A 139 -21.95 -0.60 30.37
CA LEU A 139 -21.77 0.77 29.89
C LEU A 139 -20.51 1.42 30.48
N ALA A 140 -20.21 1.20 31.76
CA ALA A 140 -19.00 1.68 32.40
C ALA A 140 -17.75 1.11 31.75
N PHE A 141 -17.73 -0.19 31.45
CA PHE A 141 -16.65 -0.85 30.73
C PHE A 141 -16.41 -0.20 29.35
N LEU A 142 -17.48 -0.01 28.57
CA LEU A 142 -17.39 0.57 27.23
C LEU A 142 -16.83 2.00 27.25
N LYS A 143 -17.27 2.81 28.21
CA LYS A 143 -16.74 4.16 28.43
C LYS A 143 -15.25 4.16 28.78
N SER A 144 -14.81 3.26 29.65
CA SER A 144 -13.41 3.20 30.11
C SER A 144 -12.46 2.64 29.05
N ASN A 145 -12.93 1.77 28.17
CA ASN A 145 -12.08 1.09 27.19
C ASN A 145 -12.14 1.65 25.76
N ASN A 146 -13.04 2.61 25.51
CA ASN A 146 -13.17 3.27 24.21
C ASN A 146 -11.86 3.90 23.74
N LEU A 147 -11.21 4.70 24.59
CA LEU A 147 -9.97 5.39 24.23
C LEU A 147 -8.81 4.41 23.98
N LEU A 148 -8.78 3.31 24.75
CA LEU A 148 -7.76 2.27 24.56
C LEU A 148 -7.90 1.58 23.17
N LEU A 149 -9.13 1.28 22.75
CA LEU A 149 -9.40 0.71 21.43
C LEU A 149 -9.00 1.69 20.32
N LEU A 150 -9.32 2.98 20.49
CA LEU A 150 -8.90 4.03 19.56
C LEU A 150 -7.38 4.11 19.44
N GLN A 151 -6.65 4.10 20.56
CA GLN A 151 -5.18 4.16 20.57
C GLN A 151 -4.54 2.96 19.89
N GLU A 152 -5.07 1.75 20.10
CA GLU A 152 -4.52 0.57 19.40
C GLU A 152 -4.79 0.61 17.90
N MET A 153 -5.95 1.15 17.50
CA MET A 153 -6.26 1.33 16.09
C MET A 153 -5.41 2.43 15.47
N ASP A 154 -5.10 3.50 16.22
CA ASP A 154 -4.22 4.57 15.79
C ASP A 154 -2.79 4.07 15.52
N LYS A 155 -2.26 3.21 16.41
CA LYS A 155 -0.99 2.53 16.19
C LYS A 155 -1.00 1.65 14.94
N ALA A 156 -2.10 0.94 14.69
CA ALA A 156 -2.23 0.11 13.49
C ALA A 156 -2.18 0.97 12.22
N VAL A 157 -2.87 2.12 12.18
CA VAL A 157 -2.82 3.07 11.06
C VAL A 157 -1.42 3.60 10.86
N PHE A 158 -0.74 4.02 11.93
CA PHE A 158 0.64 4.51 11.86
C PHE A 158 1.59 3.48 11.26
N LEU A 159 1.51 2.21 11.70
CA LEU A 159 2.36 1.14 11.18
C LEU A 159 2.05 0.78 9.72
N LEU A 160 0.79 0.88 9.29
CA LEU A 160 0.40 0.70 7.90
C LEU A 160 0.97 1.81 7.01
N ASP A 161 0.92 3.06 7.48
CA ASP A 161 1.47 4.21 6.77
C ASP A 161 3.00 4.11 6.67
N GLU A 162 3.69 3.73 7.76
CA GLU A 162 5.13 3.52 7.78
C GLU A 162 5.58 2.39 6.83
N ASP A 163 4.83 1.27 6.79
CA ASP A 163 5.07 0.16 5.87
C ASP A 163 4.91 0.61 4.40
N ALA A 164 3.86 1.35 4.08
CA ALA A 164 3.62 1.91 2.75
C ALA A 164 4.74 2.90 2.35
N ALA A 165 5.14 3.80 3.25
CA ALA A 165 6.24 4.74 3.02
C ALA A 165 7.57 4.02 2.78
N GLY A 166 7.85 2.94 3.52
CA GLY A 166 9.03 2.08 3.33
C GLY A 166 9.06 1.43 1.95
N LYS A 167 7.92 0.95 1.45
CA LYS A 167 7.78 0.39 0.10
C LYS A 167 8.07 1.45 -0.97
N VAL A 168 7.53 2.67 -0.83
CA VAL A 168 7.78 3.79 -1.74
C VAL A 168 9.26 4.19 -1.73
N ALA A 169 9.89 4.26 -0.56
CA ALA A 169 11.32 4.57 -0.44
C ALA A 169 12.20 3.51 -1.14
N SER A 170 11.85 2.24 -1.00
CA SER A 170 12.54 1.13 -1.67
C SER A 170 12.39 1.21 -3.21
N LEU A 171 11.19 1.51 -3.70
CA LEU A 171 10.94 1.76 -5.12
C LEU A 171 11.82 2.88 -5.66
N ARG A 172 11.84 4.02 -4.95
CA ARG A 172 12.67 5.17 -5.37
C ARG A 172 14.14 4.78 -5.55
N LYS A 173 14.68 3.95 -4.65
CA LYS A 173 16.07 3.45 -4.75
C LYS A 173 16.26 2.59 -6.00
N VAL A 174 15.32 1.67 -6.30
CA VAL A 174 15.36 0.80 -7.48
C VAL A 174 15.29 1.63 -8.77
N LEU A 175 14.39 2.62 -8.85
CA LEU A 175 14.25 3.49 -10.01
C LEU A 175 15.50 4.37 -10.23
N LEU A 176 16.05 4.95 -9.16
CA LEU A 176 17.29 5.75 -9.26
C LEU A 176 18.49 4.89 -9.70
N GLY A 177 18.66 3.71 -9.12
CA GLY A 177 19.72 2.78 -9.52
C GLY A 177 19.57 2.32 -10.96
N GLY A 178 18.36 1.93 -11.37
CA GLY A 178 18.08 1.53 -12.76
C GLY A 178 18.30 2.66 -13.77
N SER A 179 17.90 3.89 -13.44
CA SER A 179 18.15 5.08 -14.27
C SER A 179 19.62 5.37 -14.43
N ALA A 180 20.42 5.21 -13.37
CA ALA A 180 21.87 5.37 -13.43
C ALA A 180 22.52 4.33 -14.36
N VAL A 181 22.12 3.05 -14.26
CA VAL A 181 22.58 1.98 -15.14
C VAL A 181 22.21 2.28 -16.59
N LEU A 182 20.99 2.71 -16.86
CA LEU A 182 20.53 3.07 -18.20
C LEU A 182 21.34 4.22 -18.79
N SER A 183 21.65 5.24 -17.99
CA SER A 183 22.48 6.39 -18.39
C SER A 183 23.90 5.96 -18.73
N LEU A 184 24.50 5.07 -17.92
CA LEU A 184 25.85 4.54 -18.20
C LEU A 184 25.88 3.72 -19.49
N LEU A 185 24.89 2.88 -19.73
CA LEU A 185 24.74 2.12 -20.97
C LEU A 185 24.60 3.05 -22.18
N PHE A 186 23.84 4.14 -22.03
CA PHE A 186 23.69 5.15 -23.10
C PHE A 186 25.01 5.84 -23.42
N ILE A 187 25.75 6.32 -22.44
CA ILE A 187 27.06 6.93 -22.58
C ILE A 187 28.03 5.96 -23.27
N PHE A 188 28.04 4.71 -22.82
CA PHE A 188 28.91 3.67 -23.41
C PHE A 188 28.58 3.44 -24.88
N THR A 189 27.32 3.38 -25.26
CA THR A 189 26.88 3.24 -26.65
C THR A 189 27.32 4.43 -27.50
N LEU A 190 27.17 5.67 -26.99
CA LEU A 190 27.62 6.87 -27.66
C LEU A 190 29.15 6.85 -27.92
N LEU A 191 29.93 6.43 -26.94
CA LEU A 191 31.40 6.33 -27.09
C LEU A 191 31.81 5.31 -28.17
N ILE A 192 31.12 4.13 -28.19
CA ILE A 192 31.37 3.11 -29.23
C ILE A 192 31.00 3.66 -30.62
N THR A 193 29.86 4.34 -30.74
CA THR A 193 29.41 4.93 -32.01
C THR A 193 30.43 5.96 -32.53
N LYS A 194 30.84 6.88 -31.67
CA LYS A 194 31.82 7.92 -32.02
C LYS A 194 33.17 7.34 -32.46
N ARG A 195 33.63 6.29 -31.76
CA ARG A 195 34.86 5.57 -32.13
C ARG A 195 34.74 4.90 -33.50
N ALA A 196 33.60 4.25 -33.76
CA ALA A 196 33.33 3.60 -35.02
C ALA A 196 33.30 4.60 -36.20
N GLU A 197 32.68 5.77 -36.03
CA GLU A 197 32.66 6.84 -37.02
C GLU A 197 34.07 7.36 -37.30
N THR A 198 34.91 7.51 -36.30
CA THR A 198 36.29 7.97 -36.45
C THR A 198 37.13 6.96 -37.24
N GLU A 199 37.03 5.66 -36.91
CA GLU A 199 37.70 4.57 -37.61
C GLU A 199 37.26 4.50 -39.10
N GLN A 200 35.98 4.68 -39.38
CA GLN A 200 35.43 4.68 -40.74
C GLN A 200 35.91 5.87 -41.56
N LYS A 201 36.00 7.07 -40.99
CA LYS A 201 36.57 8.25 -41.64
C LYS A 201 38.03 8.06 -41.96
N GLN A 202 38.82 7.47 -41.07
CA GLN A 202 40.24 7.19 -41.31
C GLN A 202 40.45 6.19 -42.46
N MET A 203 39.63 5.13 -42.52
CA MET A 203 39.68 4.17 -43.63
C MET A 203 39.35 4.83 -44.99
N LEU A 204 38.32 5.66 -45.06
CA LEU A 204 37.94 6.38 -46.28
C LEU A 204 39.04 7.34 -46.76
N LEU A 205 39.70 8.04 -45.84
CA LEU A 205 40.83 8.93 -46.17
C LEU A 205 42.04 8.14 -46.66
N ALA A 206 42.32 6.97 -46.10
CA ALA A 206 43.41 6.10 -46.55
C ALA A 206 43.16 5.53 -47.97
N GLU A 207 41.92 5.09 -48.26
CA GLU A 207 41.53 4.65 -49.61
C GLU A 207 41.64 5.76 -50.63
N GLN A 208 41.23 6.99 -50.32
CA GLN A 208 41.37 8.15 -51.22
C GLN A 208 42.84 8.54 -51.46
N ALA A 209 43.73 8.32 -50.50
CA ALA A 209 45.16 8.57 -50.63
C ALA A 209 45.87 7.51 -51.50
N GLN A 210 45.40 6.28 -51.57
CA GLN A 210 45.94 5.21 -52.40
C GLN A 210 45.43 5.24 -53.84
N ALA A 211 44.36 5.95 -54.15
CA ALA A 211 43.75 6.08 -55.47
C ALA A 211 44.31 7.27 -56.27
N LYS A 212 45.21 8.05 -55.69
CA LYS A 212 45.98 9.12 -56.34
C LYS A 212 47.42 8.68 -56.65
#